data_eb5352ded830409bf055053b0453791b
#
_entry.id   eb5352ded830409bf055053b0453791b
#
_cell.length_a   1.000
_cell.length_b   1.000
_cell.length_c   1.000
_cell.angle_alpha   90.00
_cell.angle_beta   90.00
_cell.angle_gamma   90.00
#
_symmetry.space_group_name_H-M   'P 1'
#
loop_
_entity.id
_entity.type
_entity.pdbx_description
1 polymer ?
#
loop_
_entity_poly.entity_id
_entity_poly.type
_entity_poly.pdbx_seq_one_letter_code
_entity_poly.pdbx_strand_id
1 'polypeptide(L)'
;MVHMENGFATEYGTMLQQLAYVSFQELATRIAHRNTGRASGDEGCERLLARIAADENLHMLFYRNLLKAAFELDPNQTMRAVTDVVTTFQMPGASIEGFTRKAMIIANEGIYDLRLHLDEVLMPVLKQWAVFDKTGLDAEGERAREELSGFLARTEATAAKFVARREERRARAAALR
;
A
#
# COMPACT_ATOMS: atom_id res chain seq x y z
N MET A 1 -3.78 1.00 27.12
CA MET A 1 -5.03 0.22 27.14
C MET A 1 -6.10 0.80 26.22
N VAL A 2 -6.26 2.12 26.09
CA VAL A 2 -7.27 2.77 25.21
C VAL A 2 -7.19 2.32 23.72
N HIS A 3 -6.02 1.96 23.22
CA HIS A 3 -5.86 1.53 21.83
C HIS A 3 -6.33 0.09 21.54
N MET A 4 -6.50 -0.75 22.57
CA MET A 4 -7.03 -2.10 22.40
C MET A 4 -8.57 -2.14 22.41
N GLU A 5 -9.21 -1.11 22.94
CA GLU A 5 -10.67 -1.03 23.01
C GLU A 5 -11.32 -0.61 21.69
N ASN A 6 -10.61 0.15 20.84
CA ASN A 6 -11.14 0.66 19.59
C ASN A 6 -10.86 -0.22 18.37
N GLY A 7 -10.00 -1.22 18.46
CA GLY A 7 -9.68 -2.16 17.38
C GLY A 7 -9.28 -1.47 16.08
N PHE A 8 -8.91 -2.25 15.07
CA PHE A 8 -8.83 -1.79 13.69
C PHE A 8 -10.14 -2.18 12.99
N ALA A 9 -10.96 -1.20 12.66
CA ALA A 9 -12.14 -1.39 11.82
C ALA A 9 -11.81 -0.94 10.40
N THR A 10 -11.95 -1.83 9.42
CA THR A 10 -11.97 -1.43 8.02
C THR A 10 -13.35 -0.90 7.67
N GLU A 11 -13.44 0.22 6.99
CA GLU A 11 -14.70 0.76 6.45
C GLU A 11 -15.18 0.01 5.19
N TYR A 12 -14.48 -1.06 4.81
CA TYR A 12 -14.77 -1.84 3.60
C TYR A 12 -15.90 -2.83 3.83
N GLY A 13 -17.09 -2.51 3.28
CA GLY A 13 -18.33 -3.25 3.53
C GLY A 13 -18.51 -4.50 2.66
N THR A 14 -17.84 -4.62 1.51
CA THR A 14 -17.99 -5.74 0.60
C THR A 14 -16.83 -6.71 0.66
N MET A 15 -17.08 -7.99 0.34
CA MET A 15 -16.02 -9.00 0.24
C MET A 15 -14.94 -8.61 -0.77
N LEU A 16 -15.31 -8.04 -1.92
CA LEU A 16 -14.37 -7.62 -2.95
C LEU A 16 -13.44 -6.49 -2.44
N GLN A 17 -13.99 -5.52 -1.71
CA GLN A 17 -13.20 -4.47 -1.09
C GLN A 17 -12.26 -5.03 -0.02
N GLN A 18 -12.72 -5.97 0.81
CA GLN A 18 -11.89 -6.61 1.83
C GLN A 18 -10.74 -7.41 1.19
N LEU A 19 -11.00 -8.20 0.15
CA LEU A 19 -9.97 -8.93 -0.59
C LEU A 19 -8.95 -8.00 -1.26
N ALA A 20 -9.42 -6.90 -1.85
CA ALA A 20 -8.55 -5.88 -2.42
C ALA A 20 -7.68 -5.23 -1.35
N TYR A 21 -8.27 -4.80 -0.24
CA TYR A 21 -7.57 -4.19 0.87
C TYR A 21 -6.47 -5.09 1.42
N VAL A 22 -6.79 -6.34 1.75
CA VAL A 22 -5.81 -7.28 2.32
C VAL A 22 -4.70 -7.57 1.31
N SER A 23 -4.99 -7.66 0.01
CA SER A 23 -3.94 -7.84 -1.02
C SER A 23 -2.89 -6.72 -0.99
N PHE A 24 -3.30 -5.47 -0.85
CA PHE A 24 -2.39 -4.33 -0.75
C PHE A 24 -1.74 -4.23 0.64
N GLN A 25 -2.50 -4.48 1.69
CA GLN A 25 -2.04 -4.37 3.07
C GLN A 25 -0.93 -5.39 3.36
N GLU A 26 -1.07 -6.66 2.98
CA GLU A 26 -0.06 -7.70 3.17
C GLU A 26 1.24 -7.39 2.41
N LEU A 27 1.14 -6.83 1.20
CA LEU A 27 2.34 -6.41 0.47
C LEU A 27 3.00 -5.18 1.11
N ALA A 28 2.21 -4.24 1.61
CA ALA A 28 2.72 -3.06 2.32
C ALA A 28 3.45 -3.44 3.62
N THR A 29 2.87 -4.35 4.42
CA THR A 29 3.50 -4.86 5.65
C THR A 29 4.76 -5.65 5.37
N ARG A 30 4.78 -6.49 4.32
CA ARG A 30 6.00 -7.17 3.86
C ARG A 30 7.15 -6.19 3.63
N ILE A 31 6.89 -5.10 2.90
CA ILE A 31 7.92 -4.10 2.58
C ILE A 31 8.35 -3.36 3.85
N ALA A 32 7.39 -2.94 4.67
CA ALA A 32 7.66 -2.26 5.93
C ALA A 32 8.50 -3.13 6.87
N HIS A 33 8.17 -4.40 7.05
CA HIS A 33 8.95 -5.33 7.88
C HIS A 33 10.37 -5.51 7.39
N ARG A 34 10.57 -5.77 6.09
CA ARG A 34 11.92 -5.91 5.52
C ARG A 34 12.77 -4.67 5.74
N ASN A 35 12.21 -3.50 5.48
CA ASN A 35 12.95 -2.25 5.59
C ASN A 35 13.21 -1.88 7.05
N THR A 36 12.28 -2.16 7.96
CA THR A 36 12.48 -2.00 9.41
C THR A 36 13.60 -2.89 9.92
N GLY A 37 13.63 -4.16 9.51
CA GLY A 37 14.72 -5.08 9.87
C GLY A 37 16.08 -4.54 9.48
N ARG A 38 16.24 -4.09 8.24
CA ARG A 38 17.48 -3.48 7.74
C ARG A 38 17.85 -2.20 8.48
N ALA A 39 16.87 -1.33 8.74
CA ALA A 39 17.10 -0.07 9.44
C ALA A 39 17.44 -0.24 10.92
N SER A 40 17.11 -1.38 11.53
CA SER A 40 17.42 -1.67 12.94
C SER A 40 18.92 -1.77 13.21
N GLY A 41 19.71 -2.21 12.24
CA GLY A 41 21.13 -2.49 12.40
C GLY A 41 21.42 -3.70 13.31
N ASP A 42 20.41 -4.49 13.68
CA ASP A 42 20.49 -5.70 14.49
C ASP A 42 20.15 -6.94 13.66
N GLU A 43 21.10 -7.86 13.56
CA GLU A 43 20.93 -9.08 12.75
C GLU A 43 19.78 -9.98 13.23
N GLY A 44 19.50 -10.02 14.53
CA GLY A 44 18.41 -10.82 15.08
C GLY A 44 17.06 -10.23 14.66
N CYS A 45 16.92 -8.91 14.78
CA CYS A 45 15.74 -8.18 14.32
C CYS A 45 15.54 -8.33 12.81
N GLU A 46 16.61 -8.18 12.01
CA GLU A 46 16.54 -8.33 10.55
C GLU A 46 16.07 -9.74 10.15
N ARG A 47 16.66 -10.81 10.75
CA ARG A 47 16.23 -12.19 10.47
C ARG A 47 14.78 -12.45 10.85
N LEU A 48 14.35 -11.95 12.03
CA LEU A 48 12.95 -12.09 12.47
C LEU A 48 11.98 -11.41 11.50
N LEU A 49 12.24 -10.15 11.16
CA LEU A 49 11.36 -9.36 10.27
C LEU A 49 11.41 -9.84 8.82
N ALA A 50 12.54 -10.41 8.37
CA ALA A 50 12.60 -11.09 7.07
C ALA A 50 11.72 -12.34 7.03
N ARG A 51 11.64 -13.10 8.14
CA ARG A 51 10.74 -14.26 8.25
C ARG A 51 9.28 -13.84 8.20
N ILE A 52 8.89 -12.84 9.00
CA ILE A 52 7.54 -12.30 8.97
C ILE A 52 7.19 -11.79 7.56
N ALA A 53 8.08 -11.05 6.92
CA ALA A 53 7.88 -10.56 5.57
C ALA A 53 7.70 -11.69 4.52
N ALA A 54 8.28 -12.86 4.74
CA ALA A 54 8.05 -14.02 3.89
C ALA A 54 6.63 -14.58 4.05
N ASP A 55 6.12 -14.63 5.28
CA ASP A 55 4.74 -15.06 5.56
C ASP A 55 3.72 -14.06 4.98
N GLU A 56 3.94 -12.74 5.14
CA GLU A 56 3.11 -11.69 4.51
C GLU A 56 3.06 -11.82 2.98
N ASN A 57 4.17 -12.25 2.37
CA ASN A 57 4.19 -12.50 0.93
C ASN A 57 3.27 -13.66 0.52
N LEU A 58 3.18 -14.71 1.32
CA LEU A 58 2.27 -15.83 1.03
C LEU A 58 0.81 -15.41 1.17
N HIS A 59 0.48 -14.63 2.20
CA HIS A 59 -0.85 -14.06 2.39
C HIS A 59 -1.23 -13.17 1.20
N MET A 60 -0.37 -12.25 0.81
CA MET A 60 -0.58 -11.38 -0.35
C MET A 60 -0.85 -12.19 -1.62
N LEU A 61 -0.04 -13.22 -1.91
CA LEU A 61 -0.23 -14.07 -3.09
C LEU A 61 -1.60 -14.75 -3.08
N PHE A 62 -2.03 -15.23 -1.92
CA PHE A 62 -3.34 -15.86 -1.76
C PHE A 62 -4.48 -14.88 -2.07
N TYR A 63 -4.54 -13.75 -1.38
CA TYR A 63 -5.62 -12.77 -1.56
C TYR A 63 -5.61 -12.13 -2.96
N ARG A 64 -4.44 -11.82 -3.49
CA ARG A 64 -4.28 -11.31 -4.86
C ARG A 64 -4.82 -12.28 -5.90
N ASN A 65 -4.59 -13.59 -5.72
CA ASN A 65 -5.09 -14.60 -6.65
C ASN A 65 -6.59 -14.79 -6.52
N LEU A 66 -7.16 -14.68 -5.32
CA LEU A 66 -8.62 -14.67 -5.13
C LEU A 66 -9.28 -13.49 -5.87
N LEU A 67 -8.73 -12.29 -5.74
CA LEU A 67 -9.30 -11.13 -6.42
C LEU A 67 -9.06 -11.19 -7.94
N LYS A 68 -7.98 -11.82 -8.40
CA LYS A 68 -7.81 -12.12 -9.83
C LYS A 68 -8.95 -12.99 -10.36
N ALA A 69 -9.35 -14.03 -9.62
CA ALA A 69 -10.49 -14.87 -9.99
C ALA A 69 -11.83 -14.08 -9.93
N ALA A 70 -11.97 -13.14 -8.99
CA ALA A 70 -13.14 -12.28 -8.93
C ALA A 70 -13.28 -11.38 -10.18
N PHE A 71 -12.18 -10.91 -10.74
CA PHE A 71 -12.19 -10.18 -12.02
C PHE A 71 -12.71 -11.01 -13.20
N GLU A 72 -12.56 -12.34 -13.16
CA GLU A 72 -13.12 -13.23 -14.20
C GLU A 72 -14.63 -13.44 -14.04
N LEU A 73 -15.15 -13.31 -12.80
CA LEU A 73 -16.57 -13.52 -12.48
C LEU A 73 -17.40 -12.23 -12.61
N ASP A 74 -16.89 -11.12 -12.10
CA ASP A 74 -17.54 -9.81 -12.14
C ASP A 74 -16.47 -8.70 -12.25
N PRO A 75 -16.03 -8.39 -13.47
CA PRO A 75 -14.98 -7.40 -13.69
C PRO A 75 -15.39 -5.99 -13.26
N ASN A 76 -16.67 -5.61 -13.39
CA ASN A 76 -17.13 -4.25 -13.10
C ASN A 76 -17.16 -3.96 -11.61
N GLN A 77 -17.80 -4.83 -10.82
CA GLN A 77 -17.82 -4.67 -9.36
C GLN A 77 -16.42 -4.81 -8.76
N THR A 78 -15.59 -5.71 -9.30
CA THR A 78 -14.21 -5.88 -8.85
C THR A 78 -13.37 -4.64 -9.17
N MET A 79 -13.53 -4.03 -10.35
CA MET A 79 -12.87 -2.78 -10.70
C MET A 79 -13.27 -1.65 -9.74
N ARG A 80 -14.56 -1.49 -9.46
CA ARG A 80 -15.07 -0.50 -8.50
C ARG A 80 -14.47 -0.72 -7.11
N ALA A 81 -14.50 -1.97 -6.60
CA ALA A 81 -13.94 -2.32 -5.29
C ALA A 81 -12.43 -2.01 -5.19
N VAL A 82 -11.66 -2.33 -6.23
CA VAL A 82 -10.22 -2.00 -6.28
C VAL A 82 -10.00 -0.49 -6.25
N THR A 83 -10.78 0.26 -7.02
CA THR A 83 -10.67 1.72 -7.06
C THR A 83 -11.01 2.34 -5.71
N ASP A 84 -12.11 1.92 -5.07
CA ASP A 84 -12.51 2.39 -3.75
C ASP A 84 -11.38 2.18 -2.73
N VAL A 85 -10.82 0.97 -2.72
CA VAL A 85 -9.75 0.63 -1.79
C VAL A 85 -8.48 1.42 -2.06
N VAL A 86 -8.03 1.53 -3.30
CA VAL A 86 -6.80 2.26 -3.62
C VAL A 86 -6.91 3.75 -3.29
N THR A 87 -8.08 4.35 -3.55
CA THR A 87 -8.29 5.78 -3.32
C THR A 87 -8.46 6.16 -1.85
N THR A 88 -8.84 5.19 -1.00
CA THR A 88 -9.08 5.41 0.44
C THR A 88 -8.13 4.62 1.34
N PHE A 89 -7.11 3.99 0.77
CA PHE A 89 -6.21 3.09 1.50
C PHE A 89 -5.56 3.75 2.71
N GLN A 90 -5.65 3.09 3.85
CA GLN A 90 -4.95 3.45 5.07
C GLN A 90 -4.23 2.23 5.65
N MET A 91 -3.01 2.45 6.13
CA MET A 91 -2.28 1.41 6.87
C MET A 91 -2.97 1.11 8.20
N PRO A 92 -2.97 -0.15 8.66
CA PRO A 92 -3.38 -0.48 10.02
C PRO A 92 -2.67 0.42 11.04
N GLY A 93 -3.45 0.97 11.98
CA GLY A 93 -2.91 1.89 12.98
C GLY A 93 -2.99 3.38 12.62
N ALA A 94 -3.57 3.75 11.47
CA ALA A 94 -3.77 5.15 11.10
C ALA A 94 -4.57 5.94 12.14
N SER A 95 -5.43 5.27 12.92
CA SER A 95 -6.21 5.83 14.04
C SER A 95 -5.43 5.99 15.36
N ILE A 96 -4.19 5.49 15.44
CA ILE A 96 -3.37 5.59 16.65
C ILE A 96 -2.93 7.04 16.86
N GLU A 97 -3.03 7.53 18.09
CA GLU A 97 -2.57 8.88 18.45
C GLU A 97 -1.10 9.11 18.06
N GLY A 98 -0.85 10.23 17.40
CA GLY A 98 0.48 10.58 16.92
C GLY A 98 0.96 9.78 15.69
N PHE A 99 0.09 9.00 15.05
CA PHE A 99 0.43 8.19 13.85
C PHE A 99 1.09 9.01 12.77
N THR A 100 0.56 10.18 12.41
CA THR A 100 1.12 11.05 11.36
C THR A 100 2.58 11.40 11.63
N ARG A 101 2.92 11.75 12.88
CA ARG A 101 4.32 12.07 13.26
C ARG A 101 5.22 10.85 13.14
N LYS A 102 4.75 9.68 13.59
CA LYS A 102 5.50 8.41 13.49
C LYS A 102 5.68 7.99 12.03
N ALA A 103 4.65 8.11 11.21
CA ALA A 103 4.70 7.84 9.77
C ALA A 103 5.70 8.73 9.05
N MET A 104 5.80 10.01 9.42
CA MET A 104 6.81 10.92 8.86
C MET A 104 8.25 10.52 9.23
N ILE A 105 8.50 10.00 10.43
CA ILE A 105 9.80 9.45 10.83
C ILE A 105 10.13 8.25 9.96
N ILE A 106 9.21 7.28 9.87
CA ILE A 106 9.35 6.07 9.06
C ILE A 106 9.65 6.41 7.59
N ALA A 107 8.95 7.41 7.03
CA ALA A 107 9.15 7.85 5.66
C ALA A 107 10.51 8.54 5.45
N ASN A 108 10.95 9.37 6.40
CA ASN A 108 12.25 10.04 6.32
C ASN A 108 13.43 9.08 6.42
N GLU A 109 13.28 8.00 7.21
CA GLU A 109 14.27 6.92 7.31
C GLU A 109 14.26 5.99 6.08
N GLY A 110 13.29 6.12 5.19
CA GLY A 110 13.17 5.29 3.99
C GLY A 110 12.64 3.88 4.28
N ILE A 111 12.00 3.68 5.41
CA ILE A 111 11.39 2.40 5.79
C ILE A 111 10.12 2.16 4.98
N TYR A 112 9.22 3.16 4.97
CA TYR A 112 8.00 3.13 4.19
C TYR A 112 7.49 4.54 3.90
N ASP A 113 7.25 4.84 2.64
CA ASP A 113 6.75 6.13 2.18
C ASP A 113 5.80 5.98 0.99
N LEU A 114 5.23 7.09 0.51
CA LEU A 114 4.28 7.10 -0.60
C LEU A 114 4.92 6.61 -1.91
N ARG A 115 6.23 6.82 -2.13
CA ARG A 115 6.95 6.32 -3.31
C ARG A 115 7.01 4.80 -3.28
N LEU A 116 7.42 4.21 -2.15
CA LEU A 116 7.45 2.77 -1.96
C LEU A 116 6.04 2.16 -2.07
N HIS A 117 5.03 2.83 -1.50
CA HIS A 117 3.64 2.37 -1.62
C HIS A 117 3.19 2.32 -3.08
N LEU A 118 3.48 3.33 -3.86
CA LEU A 118 3.12 3.34 -5.28
C LEU A 118 3.89 2.28 -6.08
N ASP A 119 5.22 2.26 -5.98
CA ASP A 119 6.07 1.44 -6.84
C ASP A 119 6.10 -0.03 -6.47
N GLU A 120 6.08 -0.34 -5.17
CA GLU A 120 6.29 -1.70 -4.69
C GLU A 120 5.00 -2.37 -4.18
N VAL A 121 3.92 -1.59 -3.99
CA VAL A 121 2.63 -2.13 -3.55
C VAL A 121 1.56 -1.99 -4.62
N LEU A 122 1.16 -0.76 -4.96
CA LEU A 122 0.03 -0.53 -5.85
C LEU A 122 0.31 -1.05 -7.27
N MET A 123 1.36 -0.55 -7.90
CA MET A 123 1.64 -0.85 -9.31
C MET A 123 1.87 -2.34 -9.59
N PRO A 124 2.64 -3.11 -8.79
CA PRO A 124 2.82 -4.53 -9.03
C PRO A 124 1.52 -5.34 -8.93
N VAL A 125 0.65 -5.02 -7.99
CA VAL A 125 -0.62 -5.72 -7.79
C VAL A 125 -1.61 -5.37 -8.91
N LEU A 126 -1.77 -4.07 -9.23
CA LEU A 126 -2.63 -3.60 -10.33
C LEU A 126 -2.20 -4.17 -11.69
N LYS A 127 -0.88 -4.23 -11.94
CA LYS A 127 -0.32 -4.88 -13.14
C LYS A 127 -0.64 -6.37 -13.19
N GLN A 128 -0.52 -7.08 -12.06
CA GLN A 128 -0.83 -8.51 -12.00
C GLN A 128 -2.31 -8.80 -12.28
N TRP A 129 -3.20 -7.89 -11.91
CA TRP A 129 -4.62 -7.97 -12.26
C TRP A 129 -4.95 -7.47 -13.66
N ALA A 130 -3.98 -6.91 -14.38
CA ALA A 130 -4.13 -6.29 -15.70
C ALA A 130 -5.27 -5.25 -15.72
N VAL A 131 -5.34 -4.42 -14.68
CA VAL A 131 -6.46 -3.49 -14.44
C VAL A 131 -6.67 -2.54 -15.61
N PHE A 132 -5.58 -2.02 -16.20
CA PHE A 132 -5.62 -1.07 -17.31
C PHE A 132 -5.80 -1.72 -18.67
N ASP A 133 -5.60 -3.04 -18.76
CA ASP A 133 -5.75 -3.82 -20.00
C ASP A 133 -7.08 -4.58 -20.06
N LYS A 134 -7.95 -4.45 -19.04
CA LYS A 134 -9.28 -5.09 -19.00
C LYS A 134 -10.16 -4.56 -20.11
N THR A 135 -10.75 -5.48 -20.87
CA THR A 135 -11.72 -5.19 -21.94
C THR A 135 -13.12 -5.61 -21.50
N GLY A 136 -14.16 -5.03 -22.12
CA GLY A 136 -15.53 -5.41 -21.86
C GLY A 136 -16.11 -4.90 -20.54
N LEU A 137 -15.50 -3.89 -19.94
CA LEU A 137 -16.08 -3.19 -18.81
C LEU A 137 -17.33 -2.42 -19.27
N ASP A 138 -18.34 -2.33 -18.39
CA ASP A 138 -19.47 -1.44 -18.59
C ASP A 138 -19.12 0.02 -18.24
N ALA A 139 -20.08 0.92 -18.36
CA ALA A 139 -19.87 2.34 -18.09
C ALA A 139 -19.41 2.62 -16.64
N GLU A 140 -19.81 1.80 -15.65
CA GLU A 140 -19.38 1.95 -14.27
C GLU A 140 -17.95 1.44 -14.07
N GLY A 141 -17.62 0.29 -14.62
CA GLY A 141 -16.26 -0.25 -14.60
C GLY A 141 -15.25 0.68 -15.27
N GLU A 142 -15.61 1.29 -16.42
CA GLU A 142 -14.76 2.27 -17.10
C GLU A 142 -14.57 3.53 -16.27
N ARG A 143 -15.64 4.08 -15.66
CA ARG A 143 -15.51 5.23 -14.74
C ARG A 143 -14.60 4.91 -13.54
N ALA A 144 -14.74 3.72 -12.94
CA ALA A 144 -13.87 3.30 -11.86
C ALA A 144 -12.40 3.24 -12.29
N ARG A 145 -12.11 2.71 -13.48
CA ARG A 145 -10.76 2.66 -14.05
C ARG A 145 -10.18 4.05 -14.31
N GLU A 146 -10.96 4.97 -14.84
CA GLU A 146 -10.55 6.36 -15.07
C GLU A 146 -10.25 7.09 -13.74
N GLU A 147 -11.10 6.91 -12.73
CA GLU A 147 -10.90 7.44 -11.39
C GLU A 147 -9.60 6.94 -10.77
N LEU A 148 -9.33 5.62 -10.87
CA LEU A 148 -8.10 4.98 -10.42
C LEU A 148 -6.88 5.58 -11.13
N SER A 149 -6.94 5.71 -12.45
CA SER A 149 -5.85 6.31 -13.25
C SER A 149 -5.55 7.74 -12.82
N GLY A 150 -6.57 8.56 -12.64
CA GLY A 150 -6.44 9.93 -12.16
C GLY A 150 -5.87 10.01 -10.74
N PHE A 151 -6.27 9.11 -9.85
CA PHE A 151 -5.71 9.02 -8.50
C PHE A 151 -4.22 8.66 -8.52
N LEU A 152 -3.83 7.65 -9.30
CA LEU A 152 -2.44 7.21 -9.41
C LEU A 152 -1.54 8.31 -9.99
N ALA A 153 -2.00 9.07 -10.98
CA ALA A 153 -1.24 10.19 -11.53
C ALA A 153 -1.00 11.30 -10.47
N ARG A 154 -2.01 11.61 -9.65
CA ARG A 154 -1.84 12.58 -8.54
C ARG A 154 -0.93 12.05 -7.45
N THR A 155 -1.01 10.76 -7.15
CA THR A 155 -0.15 10.09 -6.17
C THR A 155 1.30 10.09 -6.61
N GLU A 156 1.57 9.81 -7.90
CA GLU A 156 2.89 9.91 -8.53
C GLU A 156 3.50 11.30 -8.34
N ALA A 157 2.75 12.34 -8.70
CA ALA A 157 3.22 13.72 -8.56
C ALA A 157 3.53 14.10 -7.09
N THR A 158 2.75 13.57 -6.15
CA THR A 158 2.95 13.79 -4.70
C THR A 158 4.16 13.06 -4.19
N ALA A 159 4.34 11.79 -4.59
CA ALA A 159 5.49 10.97 -4.23
C ALA A 159 6.80 11.58 -4.75
N ALA A 160 6.82 12.03 -6.00
CA ALA A 160 7.98 12.71 -6.60
C ALA A 160 8.39 13.97 -5.82
N LYS A 161 7.43 14.81 -5.44
CA LYS A 161 7.67 16.00 -4.62
C LYS A 161 8.23 15.67 -3.22
N PHE A 162 7.73 14.60 -2.61
CA PHE A 162 8.22 14.14 -1.31
C PHE A 162 9.68 13.69 -1.40
N VAL A 163 10.01 12.85 -2.40
CA VAL A 163 11.37 12.36 -2.63
C VAL A 163 12.33 13.53 -2.84
N ALA A 164 12.02 14.45 -3.75
CA ALA A 164 12.86 15.62 -4.03
C ALA A 164 13.14 16.43 -2.76
N ARG A 165 12.12 16.72 -1.94
CA ARG A 165 12.29 17.46 -0.67
C ARG A 165 13.13 16.68 0.35
N ARG A 166 13.03 15.36 0.40
CA ARG A 166 13.84 14.51 1.28
C ARG A 166 15.32 14.56 0.86
N GLU A 167 15.59 14.45 -0.43
CA GLU A 167 16.94 14.51 -0.99
C GLU A 167 17.60 15.87 -0.76
N GLU A 168 16.89 16.96 -1.00
CA GLU A 168 17.37 18.32 -0.70
C GLU A 168 17.74 18.49 0.78
N ARG A 169 16.90 17.98 1.70
CA ARG A 169 17.19 18.05 3.15
C ARG A 169 18.43 17.23 3.52
N ARG A 170 18.59 16.03 2.94
CA ARG A 170 19.77 15.19 3.15
C ARG A 170 21.03 15.84 2.62
N ALA A 171 20.99 16.43 1.43
CA ALA A 171 22.10 17.15 0.85
C ALA A 171 22.52 18.35 1.71
N ARG A 172 21.57 19.16 2.18
CA ARG A 172 21.85 20.29 3.10
C ARG A 172 22.47 19.82 4.42
N ALA A 173 21.97 18.74 5.01
CA ALA A 173 22.52 18.19 6.25
C ALA A 173 23.94 17.62 6.06
N ALA A 174 24.26 17.05 4.90
CA ALA A 174 25.60 16.58 4.56
C ALA A 174 26.58 17.72 4.36
N ALA A 175 26.14 18.83 3.77
CA ALA A 175 27.00 20.03 3.53
C ALA A 175 27.35 20.82 4.81
N LEU A 176 26.67 20.55 5.93
CA LEU A 176 26.89 21.17 7.24
C LEU A 176 27.80 20.35 8.17
N ARG A 177 28.27 19.20 7.72
CA ARG A 177 29.20 18.30 8.47
C ARG A 177 30.60 18.41 7.92
#